data_194aef78d1b0a6edf192f2cca6439c43
#
_entry.id   194aef78d1b0a6edf192f2cca6439c43
#
_cell.length_a   1.000
_cell.length_b   1.000
_cell.length_c   1.000
_cell.angle_alpha   90.00
_cell.angle_beta   90.00
_cell.angle_gamma   90.00
#
_symmetry.space_group_name_H-M   'P 1'
#
loop_
_entity.id
_entity.type
_entity.pdbx_description
1 polymer ?
#
loop_
_entity_poly.entity_id
_entity_poly.type
_entity_poly.pdbx_seq_one_letter_code
_entity_poly.pdbx_strand_id
1 'polypeptide(L)'
;MKKILRLIRKRMRPKVLRNKQVKGIAAPRQALLKERPPAVLRISNPEHHWTTVEPAWQQFWADWFKGKSILVKINLNTADPYPASTCPVFLREFLQFLRRGGSGEILVGDCSSISSLPTRRVSRLIGLDAAVAGLASLVFFDEMEWLEVAIPGHYLDKVTVPGLLYKVDRIINLTNLKTHFLADYSLALKAAVGYMHPLERISMHKDNLQQKVVEINLAVMADLTVIDGRMAMISGGPAKGSIFPANLVLIGDHPAAVDYQAYQELYRLKQQNNCLEHFCENPLDMPQLKHAARVWPVNDWQQYQLLQY
;
A
#
# COMPACT_ATOMS: atom_id res chain seq x y z
N MET A 1 5.07 27.08 1.30
CA MET A 1 4.27 26.09 2.00
C MET A 1 3.00 26.64 2.66
N LYS A 2 3.04 27.62 3.60
CA LYS A 2 1.83 28.20 4.26
C LYS A 2 0.79 28.79 3.29
N LYS A 3 1.19 29.45 2.21
CA LYS A 3 0.29 30.05 1.20
C LYS A 3 -0.43 28.98 0.37
N ILE A 4 0.27 27.91 -0.01
CA ILE A 4 -0.29 26.76 -0.74
C ILE A 4 -1.28 25.99 0.14
N LEU A 5 -0.94 25.73 1.41
CA LEU A 5 -1.84 25.13 2.38
C LEU A 5 -3.11 25.96 2.62
N ARG A 6 -3.00 27.30 2.57
CA ARG A 6 -4.13 28.22 2.71
C ARG A 6 -5.06 28.19 1.49
N LEU A 7 -4.51 28.08 0.27
CA LEU A 7 -5.25 27.93 -0.99
C LEU A 7 -5.93 26.56 -1.08
N ILE A 8 -5.22 25.49 -0.70
CA ILE A 8 -5.76 24.12 -0.61
C ILE A 8 -6.92 24.09 0.40
N ARG A 9 -6.74 24.63 1.60
CA ARG A 9 -7.81 24.77 2.61
C ARG A 9 -9.03 25.53 2.08
N LYS A 10 -8.87 26.57 1.26
CA LYS A 10 -9.96 27.40 0.76
C LYS A 10 -10.77 26.72 -0.35
N ARG A 11 -10.13 25.91 -1.21
CA ARG A 11 -10.78 25.14 -2.30
C ARG A 11 -11.43 23.84 -1.86
N MET A 12 -10.94 23.22 -0.78
CA MET A 12 -11.36 21.88 -0.35
C MET A 12 -12.32 21.89 0.86
N ARG A 13 -12.56 23.05 1.45
CA ARG A 13 -13.38 23.23 2.66
C ARG A 13 -14.77 22.60 2.66
N PRO A 14 -15.53 22.47 1.56
CA PRO A 14 -16.93 22.05 1.71
C PRO A 14 -17.13 20.53 1.82
N LYS A 15 -16.30 19.68 1.16
CA LYS A 15 -16.57 18.23 1.09
C LYS A 15 -15.77 17.39 2.09
N VAL A 16 -14.46 17.57 2.17
CA VAL A 16 -13.59 16.79 3.08
C VAL A 16 -13.86 17.12 4.54
N LEU A 17 -14.20 18.40 4.86
CA LEU A 17 -14.56 18.81 6.22
C LEU A 17 -15.98 18.38 6.64
N ARG A 18 -16.91 18.19 5.70
CA ARG A 18 -18.24 17.67 6.01
C ARG A 18 -18.23 16.19 6.38
N ASN A 19 -17.30 15.42 5.83
CA ASN A 19 -17.11 13.99 6.15
C ASN A 19 -16.24 13.75 7.40
N LYS A 20 -15.91 14.79 8.18
CA LYS A 20 -15.13 14.65 9.41
C LYS A 20 -15.93 14.05 10.58
N GLN A 21 -17.15 13.61 10.37
CA GLN A 21 -17.87 12.88 11.40
C GLN A 21 -17.25 11.48 11.53
N VAL A 22 -16.33 11.36 12.47
CA VAL A 22 -15.93 10.07 13.03
C VAL A 22 -17.20 9.49 13.66
N LYS A 23 -17.72 8.42 13.06
CA LYS A 23 -18.99 7.81 13.47
C LYS A 23 -18.85 6.70 14.50
N GLY A 24 -17.63 6.43 14.96
CA GLY A 24 -17.40 5.39 15.95
C GLY A 24 -15.93 5.18 16.27
N ILE A 25 -15.70 4.34 17.27
CA ILE A 25 -14.38 3.85 17.70
C ILE A 25 -14.34 2.37 17.37
N ALA A 26 -13.24 1.91 16.76
CA ALA A 26 -13.01 0.51 16.45
C ALA A 26 -11.72 0.02 17.12
N ALA A 27 -11.65 -1.28 17.38
CA ALA A 27 -10.41 -1.93 17.75
C ALA A 27 -9.48 -2.06 16.53
N PRO A 28 -8.14 -2.16 16.73
CA PRO A 28 -7.22 -2.46 15.63
C PRO A 28 -7.61 -3.71 14.85
N ARG A 29 -7.60 -3.62 13.51
CA ARG A 29 -7.81 -4.76 12.62
C ARG A 29 -6.48 -5.42 12.34
N GLN A 30 -6.26 -6.58 12.92
CA GLN A 30 -5.08 -7.40 12.68
C GLN A 30 -5.24 -8.23 11.41
N ALA A 31 -4.12 -8.54 10.75
CA ALA A 31 -4.08 -9.54 9.69
C ALA A 31 -4.38 -10.94 10.25
N LEU A 32 -4.64 -11.88 9.35
CA LEU A 32 -4.84 -13.28 9.73
C LEU A 32 -3.67 -13.79 10.56
N LEU A 33 -4.00 -14.45 11.67
CA LEU A 33 -3.01 -15.22 12.43
C LEU A 33 -2.50 -16.38 11.57
N LYS A 34 -1.21 -16.60 11.59
CA LYS A 34 -0.52 -17.62 10.82
C LYS A 34 0.22 -18.57 11.77
N GLU A 35 0.07 -19.86 11.52
CA GLU A 35 0.82 -20.91 12.21
C GLU A 35 2.21 -21.15 11.62
N ARG A 36 2.58 -20.37 10.61
CA ARG A 36 3.84 -20.47 9.87
C ARG A 36 4.55 -19.12 9.77
N PRO A 37 5.85 -19.08 9.50
CA PRO A 37 6.56 -17.86 9.14
C PRO A 37 5.88 -17.16 7.94
N PRO A 38 6.00 -15.84 7.81
CA PRO A 38 5.53 -15.13 6.63
C PRO A 38 6.11 -15.71 5.34
N ALA A 39 5.37 -15.60 4.26
CA ALA A 39 5.85 -15.97 2.94
C ALA A 39 5.99 -14.72 2.07
N VAL A 40 7.07 -14.63 1.31
CA VAL A 40 7.29 -13.63 0.27
C VAL A 40 7.64 -14.35 -1.03
N LEU A 41 6.82 -14.13 -2.04
CA LEU A 41 7.03 -14.63 -3.39
C LEU A 41 7.68 -13.53 -4.22
N ARG A 42 8.81 -13.83 -4.85
CA ARG A 42 9.50 -13.00 -5.82
C ARG A 42 9.44 -13.65 -7.19
N ILE A 43 8.78 -12.99 -8.12
CA ILE A 43 8.65 -13.44 -9.51
C ILE A 43 9.55 -12.57 -10.36
N SER A 44 10.51 -13.19 -11.06
CA SER A 44 11.33 -12.57 -12.09
C SER A 44 10.66 -12.74 -13.43
N ASN A 45 10.84 -11.77 -14.35
CA ASN A 45 10.28 -11.81 -15.70
C ASN A 45 8.73 -11.95 -15.73
N PRO A 46 8.00 -10.89 -15.39
CA PRO A 46 6.57 -10.93 -15.07
C PRO A 46 5.61 -11.02 -16.28
N GLU A 47 6.04 -11.41 -17.47
CA GLU A 47 5.13 -11.55 -18.62
C GLU A 47 4.02 -12.60 -18.40
N HIS A 48 4.30 -13.62 -17.57
CA HIS A 48 3.35 -14.67 -17.21
C HIS A 48 3.15 -14.80 -15.70
N HIS A 49 3.28 -13.70 -14.97
CA HIS A 49 3.36 -13.70 -13.50
C HIS A 49 2.17 -14.38 -12.81
N TRP A 50 0.94 -14.26 -13.33
CA TRP A 50 -0.22 -14.88 -12.67
C TRP A 50 -0.29 -16.40 -12.81
N THR A 51 0.20 -16.97 -13.90
CA THR A 51 0.35 -18.43 -14.03
C THR A 51 1.48 -18.95 -13.17
N THR A 52 2.56 -18.20 -13.08
CA THR A 52 3.72 -18.52 -12.22
C THR A 52 3.36 -18.43 -10.73
N VAL A 53 2.48 -17.50 -10.34
CA VAL A 53 1.98 -17.34 -8.96
C VAL A 53 1.09 -18.50 -8.53
N GLU A 54 0.34 -19.12 -9.45
CA GLU A 54 -0.74 -20.06 -9.13
C GLU A 54 -0.35 -21.17 -8.12
N PRO A 55 0.79 -21.89 -8.25
CA PRO A 55 1.16 -22.94 -7.31
C PRO A 55 1.40 -22.41 -5.89
N ALA A 56 2.15 -21.29 -5.76
CA ALA A 56 2.40 -20.66 -4.46
C ALA A 56 1.10 -20.06 -3.87
N TRP A 57 0.24 -19.48 -4.72
CA TRP A 57 -1.05 -18.98 -4.30
C TRP A 57 -1.92 -20.09 -3.69
N GLN A 58 -2.03 -21.23 -4.34
CA GLN A 58 -2.79 -22.39 -3.85
C GLN A 58 -2.21 -22.90 -2.53
N GLN A 59 -0.91 -22.95 -2.41
CA GLN A 59 -0.23 -23.45 -1.21
C GLN A 59 -0.40 -22.51 0.00
N PHE A 60 -0.34 -21.17 -0.18
CA PHE A 60 -0.18 -20.25 0.94
C PHE A 60 -1.41 -19.38 1.19
N TRP A 61 -2.21 -19.03 0.16
CA TRP A 61 -3.18 -17.94 0.29
C TRP A 61 -4.57 -18.21 -0.28
N ALA A 62 -4.75 -19.20 -1.15
CA ALA A 62 -6.03 -19.42 -1.84
C ALA A 62 -7.24 -19.48 -0.91
N ASP A 63 -7.13 -20.25 0.19
CA ASP A 63 -8.20 -20.44 1.18
C ASP A 63 -8.54 -19.15 1.94
N TRP A 64 -7.60 -18.19 2.00
CA TRP A 64 -7.87 -16.93 2.67
C TRP A 64 -8.84 -16.04 1.90
N PHE A 65 -8.89 -16.19 0.58
CA PHE A 65 -9.61 -15.30 -0.32
C PHE A 65 -10.82 -15.95 -1.00
N LYS A 66 -10.90 -17.28 -1.02
CA LYS A 66 -12.02 -18.01 -1.64
C LYS A 66 -13.34 -17.69 -0.94
N GLY A 67 -14.34 -17.22 -1.70
CA GLY A 67 -15.65 -16.83 -1.20
C GLY A 67 -15.69 -15.58 -0.33
N LYS A 68 -14.54 -14.90 -0.12
CA LYS A 68 -14.44 -13.73 0.77
C LYS A 68 -14.68 -12.42 0.03
N SER A 69 -15.25 -11.45 0.74
CA SER A 69 -15.28 -10.05 0.32
C SER A 69 -13.89 -9.44 0.48
N ILE A 70 -13.35 -8.84 -0.59
CA ILE A 70 -11.97 -8.36 -0.67
C ILE A 70 -11.94 -6.88 -0.97
N LEU A 71 -11.18 -6.11 -0.21
CA LEU A 71 -10.74 -4.78 -0.61
C LEU A 71 -9.33 -4.86 -1.20
N VAL A 72 -9.20 -4.54 -2.48
CA VAL A 72 -7.90 -4.27 -3.11
C VAL A 72 -7.62 -2.78 -2.97
N LYS A 73 -6.77 -2.42 -2.00
CA LYS A 73 -6.30 -1.05 -1.82
C LYS A 73 -5.17 -0.79 -2.81
N ILE A 74 -5.39 0.14 -3.71
CA ILE A 74 -4.47 0.51 -4.78
C ILE A 74 -3.63 1.75 -4.42
N ASN A 75 -2.72 2.16 -5.31
CA ASN A 75 -1.97 3.41 -5.19
C ASN A 75 -2.57 4.47 -6.11
N LEU A 76 -3.35 5.38 -5.55
CA LEU A 76 -4.07 6.42 -6.26
C LEU A 76 -3.83 7.81 -5.65
N ASN A 77 -2.60 8.08 -5.23
CA ASN A 77 -2.24 9.35 -4.57
C ASN A 77 -2.45 10.57 -5.48
N THR A 78 -2.11 10.43 -6.76
CA THR A 78 -2.23 11.45 -7.83
C THR A 78 -2.67 10.79 -9.13
N ALA A 79 -2.90 11.60 -10.19
CA ALA A 79 -3.16 11.10 -11.54
C ALA A 79 -1.89 10.91 -12.39
N ASP A 80 -0.72 10.91 -11.77
CA ASP A 80 0.53 10.61 -12.48
C ASP A 80 0.54 9.14 -12.94
N PRO A 81 1.14 8.83 -14.11
CA PRO A 81 1.13 7.50 -14.66
C PRO A 81 1.96 6.51 -13.83
N TYR A 82 1.81 5.22 -14.10
CA TYR A 82 2.64 4.15 -13.56
C TYR A 82 4.15 4.44 -13.75
N PRO A 83 5.01 4.18 -12.77
CA PRO A 83 4.79 3.56 -11.47
C PRO A 83 4.42 4.54 -10.34
N ALA A 84 4.10 5.79 -10.62
CA ALA A 84 3.63 6.72 -9.60
C ALA A 84 2.26 6.29 -9.04
N SER A 85 1.33 5.89 -9.92
CA SER A 85 0.02 5.31 -9.57
C SER A 85 -0.08 3.86 -10.05
N THR A 86 -1.10 3.14 -9.60
CA THR A 86 -1.36 1.76 -10.01
C THR A 86 -1.59 1.65 -11.52
N CYS A 87 -0.96 0.69 -12.18
CA CYS A 87 -1.16 0.37 -13.58
C CYS A 87 -2.56 -0.25 -13.79
N PRO A 88 -3.44 0.34 -14.61
CA PRO A 88 -4.78 -0.22 -14.85
C PRO A 88 -4.77 -1.62 -15.47
N VAL A 89 -3.80 -1.90 -16.35
CA VAL A 89 -3.65 -3.22 -17.00
C VAL A 89 -3.28 -4.27 -15.95
N PHE A 90 -2.26 -4.02 -15.13
CA PHE A 90 -1.86 -4.92 -14.06
C PHE A 90 -2.98 -5.16 -13.04
N LEU A 91 -3.70 -4.09 -12.68
CA LEU A 91 -4.86 -4.20 -11.80
C LEU A 91 -5.91 -5.14 -12.41
N ARG A 92 -6.26 -4.97 -13.69
CA ARG A 92 -7.26 -5.82 -14.36
C ARG A 92 -6.86 -7.30 -14.36
N GLU A 93 -5.61 -7.59 -14.68
CA GLU A 93 -5.06 -8.95 -14.66
C GLU A 93 -5.11 -9.55 -13.25
N PHE A 94 -4.76 -8.78 -12.24
CA PHE A 94 -4.86 -9.21 -10.85
C PHE A 94 -6.31 -9.50 -10.41
N LEU A 95 -7.25 -8.63 -10.80
CA LEU A 95 -8.67 -8.85 -10.51
C LEU A 95 -9.21 -10.11 -11.21
N GLN A 96 -8.79 -10.36 -12.44
CA GLN A 96 -9.12 -11.60 -13.16
C GLN A 96 -8.56 -12.84 -12.45
N PHE A 97 -7.32 -12.74 -11.94
CA PHE A 97 -6.69 -13.80 -11.15
C PHE A 97 -7.50 -14.09 -9.85
N LEU A 98 -7.87 -13.06 -9.09
CA LEU A 98 -8.70 -13.22 -7.90
C LEU A 98 -10.07 -13.83 -8.21
N ARG A 99 -10.71 -13.43 -9.32
CA ARG A 99 -12.00 -14.00 -9.75
C ARG A 99 -11.89 -15.47 -10.12
N ARG A 100 -10.85 -15.88 -10.85
CA ARG A 100 -10.59 -17.29 -11.16
C ARG A 100 -10.36 -18.10 -9.88
N GLY A 101 -9.72 -17.52 -8.87
CA GLY A 101 -9.53 -18.12 -7.55
C GLY A 101 -10.80 -18.22 -6.69
N GLY A 102 -11.95 -17.79 -7.20
CA GLY A 102 -13.25 -17.93 -6.54
C GLY A 102 -13.51 -16.91 -5.43
N SER A 103 -12.87 -15.74 -5.46
CA SER A 103 -13.18 -14.66 -4.49
C SER A 103 -14.63 -14.20 -4.60
N GLY A 104 -15.21 -13.76 -3.49
CA GLY A 104 -16.53 -13.14 -3.40
C GLY A 104 -16.54 -11.72 -3.99
N GLU A 105 -17.20 -10.79 -3.32
CA GLU A 105 -17.21 -9.39 -3.75
C GLU A 105 -15.79 -8.79 -3.74
N ILE A 106 -15.42 -8.08 -4.81
CA ILE A 106 -14.15 -7.34 -4.86
C ILE A 106 -14.44 -5.86 -4.96
N LEU A 107 -13.90 -5.10 -4.00
CA LEU A 107 -13.87 -3.65 -3.98
C LEU A 107 -12.45 -3.16 -4.29
N VAL A 108 -12.33 -2.11 -5.09
CA VAL A 108 -11.03 -1.50 -5.43
C VAL A 108 -11.06 -0.04 -4.99
N GLY A 109 -10.10 0.40 -4.18
CA GLY A 109 -10.15 1.77 -3.70
C GLY A 109 -8.88 2.33 -3.08
N ASP A 110 -8.92 3.64 -2.86
CA ASP A 110 -7.90 4.44 -2.16
C ASP A 110 -8.49 5.79 -1.75
N CYS A 111 -7.64 6.61 -1.11
CA CYS A 111 -7.88 8.03 -0.93
C CYS A 111 -6.67 8.82 -1.44
N SER A 112 -6.88 9.66 -2.45
CA SER A 112 -5.84 10.50 -3.05
C SER A 112 -5.27 11.51 -2.07
N SER A 113 -4.11 12.09 -2.42
CA SER A 113 -3.53 13.21 -1.67
C SER A 113 -4.53 14.36 -1.58
N ILE A 114 -4.41 15.14 -0.51
CA ILE A 114 -5.34 16.26 -0.26
C ILE A 114 -5.37 17.29 -1.41
N SER A 115 -4.26 17.45 -2.13
CA SER A 115 -4.16 18.33 -3.31
C SER A 115 -4.82 17.76 -4.55
N SER A 116 -5.06 16.45 -4.60
CA SER A 116 -5.59 15.73 -5.76
C SER A 116 -7.08 15.38 -5.63
N LEU A 117 -7.65 15.49 -4.42
CA LEU A 117 -9.07 15.18 -4.17
C LEU A 117 -10.03 15.96 -5.12
N PRO A 118 -11.17 15.40 -5.44
CA PRO A 118 -11.72 14.11 -4.98
C PRO A 118 -11.07 12.93 -5.69
N THR A 119 -10.92 11.79 -4.99
CA THR A 119 -10.30 10.57 -5.49
C THR A 119 -10.98 10.03 -6.75
N ARG A 120 -12.30 10.13 -6.84
CA ARG A 120 -13.08 9.77 -8.03
C ARG A 120 -12.59 10.44 -9.32
N ARG A 121 -12.13 11.70 -9.23
CA ARG A 121 -11.56 12.41 -10.39
C ARG A 121 -10.22 11.77 -10.80
N VAL A 122 -9.37 11.45 -9.83
CA VAL A 122 -8.07 10.82 -10.09
C VAL A 122 -8.25 9.45 -10.73
N SER A 123 -9.18 8.65 -10.20
CA SER A 123 -9.57 7.33 -10.74
C SER A 123 -9.93 7.39 -12.24
N ARG A 124 -10.79 8.35 -12.63
CA ARG A 124 -11.18 8.55 -14.02
C ARG A 124 -10.02 8.95 -14.92
N LEU A 125 -9.14 9.83 -14.43
CA LEU A 125 -8.00 10.33 -15.20
C LEU A 125 -6.99 9.22 -15.54
N ILE A 126 -6.84 8.21 -14.70
CA ILE A 126 -5.95 7.06 -14.96
C ILE A 126 -6.67 5.85 -15.57
N GLY A 127 -7.98 5.95 -15.84
CA GLY A 127 -8.74 4.91 -16.56
C GLY A 127 -9.13 3.69 -15.72
N LEU A 128 -9.31 3.83 -14.40
CA LEU A 128 -9.65 2.68 -13.54
C LEU A 128 -11.05 2.12 -13.80
N ASP A 129 -12.00 2.93 -14.27
CA ASP A 129 -13.36 2.45 -14.57
C ASP A 129 -13.32 1.27 -15.57
N ALA A 130 -12.47 1.37 -16.62
CA ALA A 130 -12.29 0.29 -17.59
C ALA A 130 -11.55 -0.92 -16.99
N ALA A 131 -10.57 -0.67 -16.10
CA ALA A 131 -9.80 -1.74 -15.49
C ALA A 131 -10.65 -2.64 -14.59
N VAL A 132 -11.63 -2.08 -13.87
CA VAL A 132 -12.48 -2.84 -12.93
C VAL A 132 -13.77 -3.37 -13.58
N ALA A 133 -14.14 -2.92 -14.78
CA ALA A 133 -15.41 -3.26 -15.43
C ALA A 133 -15.64 -4.77 -15.51
N GLY A 134 -16.78 -5.22 -14.95
CA GLY A 134 -17.18 -6.63 -14.90
C GLY A 134 -16.43 -7.50 -13.86
N LEU A 135 -15.47 -6.91 -13.12
CA LEU A 135 -14.63 -7.66 -12.16
C LEU A 135 -14.78 -7.16 -10.72
N ALA A 136 -14.91 -5.85 -10.51
CA ALA A 136 -14.91 -5.24 -9.18
C ALA A 136 -15.68 -3.92 -9.17
N SER A 137 -15.95 -3.39 -7.98
CA SER A 137 -16.55 -2.07 -7.78
C SER A 137 -15.53 -1.06 -7.25
N LEU A 138 -15.51 0.16 -7.81
CA LEU A 138 -14.68 1.25 -7.31
C LEU A 138 -15.29 1.88 -6.06
N VAL A 139 -14.45 2.11 -5.06
CA VAL A 139 -14.78 2.78 -3.81
C VAL A 139 -13.77 3.88 -3.52
N PHE A 140 -14.22 5.01 -2.96
CA PHE A 140 -13.37 6.16 -2.68
C PHE A 140 -13.47 6.51 -1.20
N PHE A 141 -12.36 6.42 -0.47
CA PHE A 141 -12.38 6.57 0.99
C PHE A 141 -12.76 7.97 1.44
N ASP A 142 -12.48 9.00 0.63
CA ASP A 142 -12.90 10.38 0.91
C ASP A 142 -14.42 10.62 0.78
N GLU A 143 -15.16 9.63 0.26
CA GLU A 143 -16.63 9.65 0.17
C GLU A 143 -17.31 8.78 1.25
N MET A 144 -16.52 8.14 2.13
CA MET A 144 -17.01 7.16 3.13
C MET A 144 -17.05 7.74 4.54
N GLU A 145 -17.66 6.96 5.43
CA GLU A 145 -17.63 7.19 6.87
C GLU A 145 -16.27 6.81 7.43
N TRP A 146 -15.83 7.54 8.45
CA TRP A 146 -14.55 7.34 9.11
C TRP A 146 -14.74 6.79 10.52
N LEU A 147 -13.82 5.93 10.95
CA LEU A 147 -13.70 5.40 12.30
C LEU A 147 -12.39 5.84 12.92
N GLU A 148 -12.39 6.12 14.22
CA GLU A 148 -11.17 6.33 15.00
C GLU A 148 -10.71 5.00 15.58
N VAL A 149 -9.42 4.70 15.44
CA VAL A 149 -8.80 3.46 15.96
C VAL A 149 -7.67 3.86 16.89
N ALA A 150 -7.80 3.53 18.17
CA ALA A 150 -6.71 3.66 19.12
C ALA A 150 -5.65 2.59 18.85
N ILE A 151 -4.37 2.98 18.88
CA ILE A 151 -3.25 2.08 18.63
C ILE A 151 -2.19 2.22 19.72
N PRO A 152 -1.45 1.15 20.04
CA PRO A 152 -0.35 1.19 20.98
C PRO A 152 0.95 1.69 20.31
N GLY A 153 0.88 2.79 19.55
CA GLY A 153 2.03 3.38 18.89
C GLY A 153 2.82 4.30 19.80
N HIS A 154 4.08 4.52 19.48
CA HIS A 154 4.94 5.46 20.19
C HIS A 154 4.83 6.89 19.65
N TYR A 155 4.54 7.02 18.36
CA TYR A 155 4.41 8.29 17.63
C TYR A 155 2.98 8.63 17.22
N LEU A 156 2.09 7.64 17.28
CA LEU A 156 0.65 7.78 17.03
C LEU A 156 -0.12 7.02 18.11
N ASP A 157 -1.03 7.71 18.78
CA ASP A 157 -1.98 7.14 19.74
C ASP A 157 -3.26 6.65 19.08
N LYS A 158 -3.57 7.17 17.90
CA LYS A 158 -4.76 6.83 17.13
C LYS A 158 -4.63 7.15 15.65
N VAL A 159 -5.46 6.51 14.83
CA VAL A 159 -5.57 6.73 13.38
C VAL A 159 -7.04 6.74 12.98
N THR A 160 -7.44 7.72 12.16
CA THR A 160 -8.78 7.76 11.57
C THR A 160 -8.77 7.08 10.20
N VAL A 161 -9.58 6.02 10.05
CA VAL A 161 -9.62 5.15 8.87
C VAL A 161 -11.03 4.99 8.31
N PRO A 162 -11.22 4.61 7.03
CA PRO A 162 -12.54 4.33 6.47
C PRO A 162 -13.23 3.16 7.17
N GLY A 163 -14.50 3.30 7.53
CA GLY A 163 -15.29 2.23 8.14
C GLY A 163 -15.42 0.98 7.25
N LEU A 164 -15.22 1.11 5.94
CA LEU A 164 -15.19 -0.01 5.00
C LEU A 164 -14.15 -1.07 5.36
N LEU A 165 -13.00 -0.67 5.92
CA LEU A 165 -11.92 -1.61 6.28
C LEU A 165 -12.37 -2.66 7.30
N TYR A 166 -13.45 -2.40 8.03
CA TYR A 166 -14.05 -3.30 9.02
C TYR A 166 -15.27 -4.07 8.50
N LYS A 167 -15.68 -3.81 7.25
CA LYS A 167 -16.83 -4.45 6.61
C LYS A 167 -16.45 -5.53 5.60
N VAL A 168 -15.18 -5.55 5.19
CA VAL A 168 -14.64 -6.56 4.27
C VAL A 168 -13.93 -7.67 5.03
N ASP A 169 -13.97 -8.89 4.49
CA ASP A 169 -13.29 -10.03 5.10
C ASP A 169 -11.77 -9.90 4.98
N ARG A 170 -11.27 -9.44 3.83
CA ARG A 170 -9.84 -9.41 3.49
C ARG A 170 -9.42 -8.09 2.87
N ILE A 171 -8.17 -7.71 3.12
CA ILE A 171 -7.55 -6.53 2.54
C ILE A 171 -6.25 -6.94 1.84
N ILE A 172 -6.13 -6.54 0.58
CA ILE A 172 -4.90 -6.67 -0.21
C ILE A 172 -4.39 -5.28 -0.54
N ASN A 173 -3.15 -4.97 -0.18
CA ASN A 173 -2.46 -3.78 -0.68
C ASN A 173 -1.83 -4.08 -2.05
N LEU A 174 -2.23 -3.34 -3.09
CA LEU A 174 -1.60 -3.34 -4.39
C LEU A 174 -0.81 -2.04 -4.55
N THR A 175 0.51 -2.11 -4.49
CA THR A 175 1.39 -0.95 -4.52
C THR A 175 2.49 -1.10 -5.58
N ASN A 176 3.36 -0.10 -5.68
CA ASN A 176 4.42 -0.04 -6.70
C ASN A 176 5.79 0.02 -6.03
N LEU A 177 6.82 -0.43 -6.75
CA LEU A 177 8.21 -0.37 -6.31
C LEU A 177 8.76 1.04 -6.55
N LYS A 178 8.86 1.87 -5.49
CA LYS A 178 9.28 3.27 -5.67
C LYS A 178 9.90 3.93 -4.45
N THR A 179 10.78 4.88 -4.73
CA THR A 179 11.32 5.85 -3.77
C THR A 179 10.30 6.92 -3.36
N HIS A 180 10.65 7.69 -2.34
CA HIS A 180 9.84 8.79 -1.84
C HIS A 180 10.73 9.86 -1.18
N PHE A 181 10.66 11.09 -1.64
CA PHE A 181 11.56 12.18 -1.23
C PHE A 181 11.53 12.56 0.26
N LEU A 182 10.49 12.20 1.03
CA LEU A 182 10.40 12.44 2.48
C LEU A 182 10.49 11.17 3.33
N ALA A 183 10.15 10.03 2.77
CA ALA A 183 10.06 8.78 3.50
C ALA A 183 11.01 7.72 2.93
N ASP A 184 11.99 8.13 2.15
CA ASP A 184 13.00 7.33 1.46
C ASP A 184 12.39 6.39 0.40
N TYR A 185 11.40 5.59 0.76
CA TYR A 185 10.69 4.69 -0.13
C TYR A 185 9.19 4.59 0.20
N SER A 186 8.43 4.06 -0.74
CA SER A 186 6.99 3.89 -0.64
C SER A 186 6.62 2.50 -1.14
N LEU A 187 6.54 1.55 -0.22
CA LEU A 187 6.30 0.13 -0.45
C LEU A 187 5.07 -0.35 0.35
N ALA A 188 5.09 -1.57 0.90
CA ALA A 188 3.97 -2.19 1.61
C ALA A 188 3.55 -1.41 2.88
N LEU A 189 4.50 -1.10 3.78
CA LEU A 189 4.21 -0.37 5.01
C LEU A 189 3.59 0.99 4.72
N LYS A 190 4.15 1.71 3.74
CA LYS A 190 3.65 3.04 3.40
C LYS A 190 2.33 3.03 2.62
N ALA A 191 1.91 1.90 2.05
CA ALA A 191 0.60 1.76 1.44
C ALA A 191 -0.54 2.07 2.43
N ALA A 192 -0.35 1.77 3.72
CA ALA A 192 -1.30 2.05 4.80
C ALA A 192 -1.59 3.56 5.00
N VAL A 193 -0.71 4.47 4.55
CA VAL A 193 -0.99 5.92 4.57
C VAL A 193 -2.26 6.27 3.80
N GLY A 194 -2.61 5.49 2.76
CA GLY A 194 -3.86 5.63 2.02
C GLY A 194 -5.11 5.41 2.86
N TYR A 195 -5.02 4.68 3.97
CA TYR A 195 -6.12 4.48 4.91
C TYR A 195 -6.37 5.70 5.80
N MET A 196 -5.36 6.53 6.07
CA MET A 196 -5.53 7.69 6.96
C MET A 196 -6.44 8.75 6.37
N HIS A 197 -7.20 9.39 7.26
CA HIS A 197 -7.95 10.59 6.90
C HIS A 197 -7.04 11.67 6.30
N PRO A 198 -7.41 12.33 5.17
CA PRO A 198 -6.53 13.28 4.47
C PRO A 198 -5.98 14.42 5.32
N LEU A 199 -6.73 14.89 6.32
CA LEU A 199 -6.26 15.95 7.22
C LEU A 199 -5.18 15.46 8.19
N GLU A 200 -5.23 14.21 8.64
CA GLU A 200 -4.21 13.62 9.51
C GLU A 200 -2.90 13.39 8.75
N ARG A 201 -2.97 13.05 7.44
CA ARG A 201 -1.79 12.94 6.60
C ARG A 201 -0.94 14.22 6.57
N ILE A 202 -1.57 15.41 6.70
CA ILE A 202 -0.83 16.68 6.76
C ILE A 202 -0.01 16.76 8.04
N SER A 203 -0.59 16.37 9.16
CA SER A 203 0.10 16.44 10.46
C SER A 203 1.19 15.38 10.58
N MET A 204 0.98 14.17 10.07
CA MET A 204 1.99 13.11 10.13
C MET A 204 3.28 13.44 9.37
N HIS A 205 3.20 14.28 8.32
CA HIS A 205 4.37 14.69 7.53
C HIS A 205 5.25 15.75 8.20
N LYS A 206 4.90 16.21 9.41
CA LYS A 206 5.69 17.26 10.11
C LYS A 206 6.96 16.71 10.72
N ASP A 207 6.88 15.51 11.31
CA ASP A 207 7.97 14.85 12.04
C ASP A 207 7.80 13.33 12.06
N ASN A 208 8.88 12.60 12.30
CA ASN A 208 8.89 11.14 12.51
C ASN A 208 8.07 10.37 11.45
N LEU A 209 8.10 10.83 10.20
CA LEU A 209 7.26 10.30 9.13
C LEU A 209 7.46 8.79 8.94
N GLN A 210 8.71 8.33 8.92
CA GLN A 210 9.04 6.92 8.69
C GLN A 210 8.48 6.02 9.79
N GLN A 211 8.56 6.45 11.05
CA GLN A 211 8.04 5.71 12.20
C GLN A 211 6.50 5.67 12.18
N LYS A 212 5.87 6.82 11.93
CA LYS A 212 4.41 6.92 11.82
C LYS A 212 3.86 6.07 10.67
N VAL A 213 4.58 5.98 9.55
CA VAL A 213 4.24 5.07 8.43
C VAL A 213 4.10 3.62 8.90
N VAL A 214 5.00 3.17 9.76
CA VAL A 214 4.93 1.82 10.34
C VAL A 214 3.74 1.69 11.27
N GLU A 215 3.54 2.64 12.17
CA GLU A 215 2.51 2.56 13.21
C GLU A 215 1.07 2.63 12.69
N ILE A 216 0.83 3.23 11.51
CA ILE A 216 -0.50 3.17 10.86
C ILE A 216 -0.94 1.71 10.65
N ASN A 217 0.01 0.81 10.37
CA ASN A 217 -0.31 -0.62 10.19
C ASN A 217 -0.77 -1.30 11.49
N LEU A 218 -0.58 -0.69 12.65
CA LEU A 218 -1.16 -1.14 13.92
C LEU A 218 -2.69 -0.95 13.96
N ALA A 219 -3.20 0.08 13.26
CA ALA A 219 -4.65 0.29 13.15
C ALA A 219 -5.30 -0.71 12.20
N VAL A 220 -4.70 -0.92 11.03
CA VAL A 220 -5.20 -1.83 9.99
C VAL A 220 -4.01 -2.45 9.25
N MET A 221 -3.75 -3.71 9.49
CA MET A 221 -2.77 -4.48 8.73
C MET A 221 -3.47 -5.19 7.56
N ALA A 222 -2.90 -5.06 6.35
CA ALA A 222 -3.37 -5.82 5.20
C ALA A 222 -3.05 -7.32 5.35
N ASP A 223 -3.94 -8.18 4.86
CA ASP A 223 -3.75 -9.63 4.88
C ASP A 223 -2.68 -10.06 3.86
N LEU A 224 -2.57 -9.31 2.75
CA LEU A 224 -1.59 -9.55 1.68
C LEU A 224 -1.12 -8.23 1.07
N THR A 225 0.10 -8.20 0.58
CA THR A 225 0.62 -7.10 -0.24
C THR A 225 1.14 -7.64 -1.57
N VAL A 226 0.79 -6.95 -2.65
CA VAL A 226 1.33 -7.14 -4.00
C VAL A 226 2.08 -5.88 -4.40
N ILE A 227 3.34 -6.00 -4.80
CA ILE A 227 4.14 -4.90 -5.35
C ILE A 227 4.33 -5.13 -6.85
N ASP A 228 3.77 -4.23 -7.66
CA ASP A 228 4.10 -4.15 -9.08
C ASP A 228 5.47 -3.48 -9.23
N GLY A 229 6.48 -4.30 -9.44
CA GLY A 229 7.87 -3.91 -9.68
C GLY A 229 8.31 -4.15 -11.11
N ARG A 230 7.41 -4.22 -12.09
CA ARG A 230 7.81 -4.30 -13.51
C ARG A 230 8.67 -3.09 -13.88
N MET A 231 8.28 -1.90 -13.43
CA MET A 231 9.09 -0.69 -13.44
C MET A 231 9.25 -0.17 -12.01
N ALA A 232 10.44 0.30 -11.65
CA ALA A 232 10.74 0.92 -10.38
C ALA A 232 11.06 2.39 -10.53
N MET A 233 10.58 3.23 -9.60
CA MET A 233 11.06 4.61 -9.47
C MET A 233 12.20 4.62 -8.45
N ILE A 234 13.42 4.88 -8.88
CA ILE A 234 14.64 4.73 -8.07
C ILE A 234 15.24 6.03 -7.54
N SER A 235 14.68 7.19 -7.96
CA SER A 235 15.05 8.49 -7.39
C SER A 235 13.83 9.39 -7.34
N GLY A 236 13.85 10.43 -6.49
CA GLY A 236 12.70 11.33 -6.32
C GLY A 236 11.49 10.61 -5.70
N GLY A 237 10.36 10.60 -6.41
CA GLY A 237 9.11 9.99 -5.93
C GLY A 237 8.33 10.90 -4.95
N PRO A 238 7.07 10.61 -4.68
CA PRO A 238 6.30 9.44 -5.15
C PRO A 238 5.63 9.62 -6.52
N ALA A 239 5.66 10.86 -7.09
CA ALA A 239 4.95 11.19 -8.33
C ALA A 239 5.88 11.30 -9.55
N LYS A 240 7.09 11.80 -9.36
CA LYS A 240 8.09 12.02 -10.40
C LYS A 240 9.47 11.58 -9.93
N GLY A 241 10.22 10.94 -10.81
CA GLY A 241 11.58 10.46 -10.54
C GLY A 241 12.14 9.65 -11.71
N SER A 242 13.35 9.14 -11.55
CA SER A 242 13.97 8.25 -12.53
C SER A 242 13.34 6.86 -12.47
N ILE A 243 12.93 6.34 -13.62
CA ILE A 243 12.20 5.07 -13.73
C ILE A 243 13.07 4.07 -14.49
N PHE A 244 13.22 2.87 -13.94
CA PHE A 244 14.00 1.77 -14.53
C PHE A 244 13.23 0.46 -14.47
N PRO A 245 13.44 -0.46 -15.43
CA PRO A 245 12.87 -1.78 -15.38
C PRO A 245 13.48 -2.56 -14.19
N ALA A 246 12.62 -3.06 -13.30
CA ALA A 246 13.01 -3.99 -12.25
C ALA A 246 12.58 -5.42 -12.60
N ASN A 247 11.60 -5.55 -13.51
CA ASN A 247 11.13 -6.82 -14.06
C ASN A 247 10.77 -7.85 -12.99
N LEU A 248 10.07 -7.43 -11.95
CA LEU A 248 9.64 -8.32 -10.88
C LEU A 248 8.23 -7.98 -10.36
N VAL A 249 7.63 -8.96 -9.71
CA VAL A 249 6.46 -8.80 -8.84
C VAL A 249 6.78 -9.43 -7.49
N LEU A 250 6.43 -8.74 -6.40
CA LEU A 250 6.52 -9.30 -5.04
C LEU A 250 5.12 -9.49 -4.48
N ILE A 251 4.89 -10.62 -3.83
CA ILE A 251 3.64 -10.91 -3.12
C ILE A 251 4.01 -11.45 -1.74
N GLY A 252 3.39 -10.93 -0.68
CA GLY A 252 3.68 -11.46 0.66
C GLY A 252 2.64 -11.06 1.69
N ASP A 253 2.63 -11.80 2.77
CA ASP A 253 1.59 -11.74 3.79
C ASP A 253 2.05 -11.09 5.11
N HIS A 254 3.20 -10.42 5.10
CA HIS A 254 3.63 -9.52 6.17
C HIS A 254 4.29 -8.26 5.59
N PRO A 255 3.77 -7.05 5.87
CA PRO A 255 4.24 -5.85 5.19
C PRO A 255 5.72 -5.53 5.43
N ALA A 256 6.26 -5.82 6.62
CA ALA A 256 7.68 -5.59 6.90
C ALA A 256 8.58 -6.59 6.15
N ALA A 257 8.18 -7.85 6.00
CA ALA A 257 8.92 -8.86 5.21
C ALA A 257 8.92 -8.50 3.73
N VAL A 258 7.78 -8.04 3.20
CA VAL A 258 7.66 -7.55 1.82
C VAL A 258 8.54 -6.32 1.61
N ASP A 259 8.52 -5.36 2.54
CA ASP A 259 9.36 -4.15 2.44
C ASP A 259 10.84 -4.48 2.54
N TYR A 260 11.23 -5.44 3.37
CA TYR A 260 12.61 -5.89 3.47
C TYR A 260 13.12 -6.42 2.12
N GLN A 261 12.35 -7.30 1.48
CA GLN A 261 12.69 -7.84 0.15
C GLN A 261 12.64 -6.76 -0.94
N ALA A 262 11.60 -5.91 -0.95
CA ALA A 262 11.45 -4.85 -1.93
C ALA A 262 12.55 -3.77 -1.81
N TYR A 263 12.97 -3.47 -0.60
CA TYR A 263 14.08 -2.55 -0.36
C TYR A 263 15.39 -3.07 -0.95
N GLN A 264 15.70 -4.36 -0.79
CA GLN A 264 16.89 -4.97 -1.39
C GLN A 264 16.90 -4.82 -2.91
N GLU A 265 15.74 -4.96 -3.57
CA GLU A 265 15.63 -4.73 -5.01
C GLU A 265 15.84 -3.26 -5.38
N LEU A 266 15.26 -2.31 -4.60
CA LEU A 266 15.51 -0.88 -4.80
C LEU A 266 16.97 -0.53 -4.59
N TYR A 267 17.60 -1.05 -3.54
CA TYR A 267 19.00 -0.81 -3.24
C TYR A 267 19.89 -1.28 -4.41
N ARG A 268 19.68 -2.51 -4.88
CA ARG A 268 20.40 -3.09 -6.03
C ARG A 268 20.26 -2.22 -7.29
N LEU A 269 19.04 -1.78 -7.62
CA LEU A 269 18.78 -0.93 -8.77
C LEU A 269 19.43 0.46 -8.62
N LYS A 270 19.37 1.06 -7.45
CA LYS A 270 20.03 2.35 -7.15
C LYS A 270 21.55 2.22 -7.24
N GLN A 271 22.13 1.13 -6.76
CA GLN A 271 23.56 0.85 -6.85
C GLN A 271 23.99 0.73 -8.32
N GLN A 272 23.26 -0.04 -9.13
CA GLN A 272 23.54 -0.23 -10.55
C GLN A 272 23.45 1.07 -11.37
N ASN A 273 22.65 2.05 -10.88
CA ASN A 273 22.45 3.34 -11.52
C ASN A 273 23.18 4.50 -10.81
N ASN A 274 24.12 4.21 -9.90
CA ASN A 274 24.91 5.21 -9.18
C ASN A 274 24.07 6.29 -8.47
N CYS A 275 22.95 5.92 -7.86
CA CYS A 275 22.04 6.84 -7.15
C CYS A 275 21.63 6.34 -5.77
N LEU A 276 22.58 5.72 -5.02
CA LEU A 276 22.32 5.19 -3.67
C LEU A 276 21.90 6.29 -2.68
N GLU A 277 22.51 7.48 -2.76
CA GLU A 277 22.25 8.59 -1.83
C GLU A 277 22.46 8.12 -0.38
N HIS A 278 21.40 8.20 0.45
CA HIS A 278 21.41 7.79 1.86
C HIS A 278 20.86 6.37 2.10
N PHE A 279 20.66 5.59 1.04
CA PHE A 279 20.23 4.19 1.18
C PHE A 279 21.36 3.34 1.78
N CYS A 280 21.03 2.58 2.83
CA CYS A 280 21.97 1.71 3.53
C CYS A 280 21.95 0.31 2.93
N GLU A 281 23.09 -0.38 2.93
CA GLU A 281 23.19 -1.76 2.46
C GLU A 281 22.32 -2.71 3.29
N ASN A 282 22.38 -2.58 4.64
CA ASN A 282 21.49 -3.34 5.51
C ASN A 282 20.12 -2.65 5.59
N PRO A 283 19.04 -3.32 5.15
CA PRO A 283 17.69 -2.74 5.19
C PRO A 283 17.22 -2.33 6.59
N LEU A 284 17.70 -2.98 7.66
CA LEU A 284 17.35 -2.67 9.05
C LEU A 284 17.95 -1.36 9.56
N ASP A 285 18.90 -0.77 8.84
CA ASP A 285 19.42 0.56 9.16
C ASP A 285 18.52 1.67 8.63
N MET A 286 17.61 1.36 7.72
CA MET A 286 16.63 2.31 7.21
C MET A 286 15.52 2.58 8.23
N PRO A 287 15.13 3.84 8.44
CA PRO A 287 14.24 4.22 9.54
C PRO A 287 12.90 3.48 9.60
N GLN A 288 12.25 3.18 8.45
CA GLN A 288 11.00 2.43 8.43
C GLN A 288 11.21 0.99 8.93
N LEU A 289 12.15 0.24 8.37
CA LEU A 289 12.40 -1.15 8.75
C LEU A 289 13.00 -1.27 10.16
N LYS A 290 13.86 -0.33 10.54
CA LYS A 290 14.37 -0.22 11.92
C LYS A 290 13.27 -0.03 12.94
N HIS A 291 12.25 0.79 12.62
CA HIS A 291 11.10 0.96 13.50
C HIS A 291 10.13 -0.24 13.43
N ALA A 292 9.94 -0.85 12.26
CA ALA A 292 9.16 -2.08 12.12
C ALA A 292 9.71 -3.21 13.03
N ALA A 293 11.02 -3.33 13.14
CA ALA A 293 11.70 -4.28 14.03
C ALA A 293 11.47 -4.00 15.53
N ARG A 294 11.03 -2.79 15.91
CA ARG A 294 10.63 -2.44 17.28
C ARG A 294 9.13 -2.69 17.51
N VAL A 295 8.31 -2.52 16.48
CA VAL A 295 6.85 -2.70 16.56
C VAL A 295 6.47 -4.18 16.50
N TRP A 296 7.14 -4.95 15.67
CA TRP A 296 6.98 -6.40 15.57
C TRP A 296 8.32 -7.10 15.78
N PRO A 297 8.37 -8.17 16.60
CA PRO A 297 9.61 -8.92 16.80
C PRO A 297 10.24 -9.32 15.47
N VAL A 298 11.54 -9.04 15.32
CA VAL A 298 12.27 -9.27 14.04
C VAL A 298 12.18 -10.73 13.61
N ASN A 299 12.25 -11.66 14.57
CA ASN A 299 12.16 -13.08 14.31
C ASN A 299 10.80 -13.51 13.70
N ASP A 300 9.73 -12.72 13.91
CA ASP A 300 8.39 -13.06 13.42
C ASP A 300 8.23 -12.78 11.93
N TRP A 301 9.07 -11.91 11.34
CA TRP A 301 8.91 -11.51 9.95
C TRP A 301 10.20 -11.51 9.12
N GLN A 302 11.39 -11.44 9.71
CA GLN A 302 12.65 -11.52 8.97
C GLN A 302 12.99 -12.95 8.54
N GLN A 303 12.50 -13.95 9.27
CA GLN A 303 12.61 -15.37 8.92
C GLN A 303 11.51 -15.81 7.95
N TYR A 304 11.13 -14.93 7.02
CA TYR A 304 10.12 -15.27 6.02
C TYR A 304 10.63 -16.33 5.02
N GLN A 305 9.68 -17.12 4.52
CA GLN A 305 9.93 -18.04 3.41
C GLN A 305 10.03 -17.25 2.11
N LEU A 306 11.20 -17.15 1.51
CA LEU A 306 11.38 -16.54 0.19
C LEU A 306 11.21 -17.62 -0.89
N LEU A 307 10.18 -17.44 -1.72
CA LEU A 307 9.91 -18.27 -2.89
C LEU A 307 10.31 -17.47 -4.14
N GLN A 308 11.13 -18.06 -5.01
CA GLN A 308 11.65 -17.41 -6.21
C GLN A 308 11.24 -18.20 -7.46
N TYR A 309 10.67 -17.46 -8.43
CA TYR A 309 10.25 -18.00 -9.73
C TYR A 309 10.74 -17.11 -10.87
#